data_390b7823a9cf9bfba76cd80c908383ff
#
_entry.id   390b7823a9cf9bfba76cd80c908383ff
#
_cell.length_a   1.000
_cell.length_b   1.000
_cell.length_c   1.000
_cell.angle_alpha   90.00
_cell.angle_beta   90.00
_cell.angle_gamma   90.00
#
_symmetry.space_group_name_H-M   'P 1'
#
loop_
_entity.id
_entity.type
_entity.pdbx_description
1 polymer ?
#
loop_
_entity_poly.entity_id
_entity_poly.type
_entity_poly.pdbx_seq_one_letter_code
_entity_poly.pdbx_strand_id
1 'polypeptide(L)'
;MNFVGTTTYQGTKKDADELYSMFKDDLAKCTSSFEWAHIRQGKMIFIANVTDEEKFYALFEDQRSKDWNAKFNAKDEAWKLEKIM
;
A
#
# COMPACT_ATOMS: atom_id res chain seq x y z
N MET A 1 -6.08 -13.57 2.69
CA MET A 1 -5.67 -12.35 1.98
C MET A 1 -6.67 -12.06 0.89
N ASN A 2 -7.26 -10.86 0.91
CA ASN A 2 -8.31 -10.47 -0.05
C ASN A 2 -7.94 -9.30 -0.97
N PHE A 3 -6.77 -8.69 -0.75
CA PHE A 3 -6.25 -7.61 -1.58
C PHE A 3 -4.78 -7.82 -1.89
N VAL A 4 -4.39 -7.43 -3.09
CA VAL A 4 -3.00 -7.30 -3.52
C VAL A 4 -2.85 -5.97 -4.25
N GLY A 5 -1.72 -5.31 -4.05
CA GLY A 5 -1.42 -4.07 -4.76
C GLY A 5 0.04 -3.93 -5.08
N THR A 6 0.31 -3.15 -6.10
CA THR A 6 1.68 -2.78 -6.47
C THR A 6 1.78 -1.27 -6.57
N THR A 7 2.95 -0.75 -6.24
CA THR A 7 3.27 0.67 -6.43
C THR A 7 4.59 0.78 -7.17
N THR A 8 4.58 1.49 -8.28
CA THR A 8 5.81 1.90 -8.97
C THR A 8 6.09 3.35 -8.61
N TYR A 9 7.35 3.70 -8.39
CA TYR A 9 7.73 5.03 -7.93
C TYR A 9 9.17 5.37 -8.35
N GLN A 10 9.48 6.66 -8.36
CA GLN A 10 10.81 7.18 -8.65
C GLN A 10 11.48 7.61 -7.34
N GLY A 11 12.03 6.66 -6.62
CA GLY A 11 12.64 6.88 -5.32
C GLY A 11 13.48 5.69 -4.88
N THR A 12 13.92 5.72 -3.64
CA THR A 12 14.71 4.66 -3.03
C THR A 12 13.84 3.73 -2.19
N LYS A 13 14.39 2.58 -1.83
CA LYS A 13 13.72 1.67 -0.89
C LYS A 13 13.44 2.36 0.45
N LYS A 14 14.34 3.22 0.89
CA LYS A 14 14.17 4.01 2.12
C LYS A 14 12.94 4.91 2.04
N ASP A 15 12.72 5.55 0.88
CA ASP A 15 11.52 6.38 0.68
C ASP A 15 10.24 5.56 0.83
N ALA A 16 10.23 4.33 0.30
CA ALA A 16 9.10 3.42 0.45
C ALA A 16 8.91 2.95 1.90
N ASP A 17 10.01 2.69 2.61
CA ASP A 17 9.96 2.34 4.03
C ASP A 17 9.34 3.47 4.87
N GLU A 18 9.66 4.71 4.55
CA GLU A 18 9.07 5.89 5.20
C GLU A 18 7.57 5.99 4.93
N LEU A 19 7.12 5.69 3.71
CA LEU A 19 5.69 5.65 3.39
C LEU A 19 4.96 4.62 4.26
N TYR A 20 5.49 3.40 4.33
CA TYR A 20 4.90 2.37 5.16
C TYR A 20 4.83 2.80 6.63
N SER A 21 5.89 3.40 7.15
CA SER A 21 5.94 3.87 8.53
C SER A 21 4.86 4.91 8.84
N MET A 22 4.52 5.77 7.89
CA MET A 22 3.45 6.76 8.06
C MET A 22 2.07 6.11 8.21
N PHE A 23 1.83 4.96 7.58
CA PHE A 23 0.52 4.32 7.53
C PHE A 23 0.40 3.05 8.37
N LYS A 24 1.47 2.60 9.00
CA LYS A 24 1.50 1.35 9.75
C LYS A 24 0.36 1.21 10.76
N ASP A 25 0.12 2.23 11.55
CA ASP A 25 -0.93 2.20 12.59
C ASP A 25 -2.32 2.26 11.96
N ASP A 26 -2.50 3.06 10.91
CA ASP A 26 -3.77 3.15 10.20
C ASP A 26 -4.11 1.83 9.50
N LEU A 27 -3.12 1.18 8.89
CA LEU A 27 -3.29 -0.14 8.28
C LEU A 27 -3.72 -1.18 9.30
N ALA A 28 -3.16 -1.15 10.50
CA ALA A 28 -3.54 -2.07 11.57
C ALA A 28 -5.02 -1.95 11.98
N LYS A 29 -5.64 -0.81 11.75
CA LYS A 29 -7.06 -0.56 12.08
C LYS A 29 -8.03 -1.07 11.02
N CYS A 30 -7.58 -1.33 9.81
CA CYS A 30 -8.43 -1.77 8.71
C CYS A 30 -8.01 -3.08 8.07
N THR A 31 -6.98 -3.73 8.61
CA THR A 31 -6.51 -5.04 8.13
C THR A 31 -6.26 -5.98 9.29
N SER A 32 -6.49 -7.28 9.11
CA SER A 32 -6.08 -8.31 10.06
C SER A 32 -4.66 -8.81 9.77
N SER A 33 -4.18 -8.61 8.55
CA SER A 33 -2.79 -8.87 8.16
C SER A 33 -2.43 -7.97 6.99
N PHE A 34 -1.20 -7.52 6.99
CA PHE A 34 -0.64 -6.70 5.93
C PHE A 34 0.83 -7.07 5.79
N GLU A 35 1.19 -7.56 4.61
CA GLU A 35 2.57 -7.90 4.28
C GLU A 35 2.96 -7.13 3.03
N TRP A 36 4.17 -6.61 3.02
CA TRP A 36 4.68 -5.91 1.86
C TRP A 36 6.16 -6.20 1.66
N ALA A 37 6.62 -6.03 0.43
CA ALA A 37 8.00 -6.29 0.06
C ALA A 37 8.43 -5.38 -1.08
N HIS A 38 9.74 -5.14 -1.14
CA HIS A 38 10.35 -4.54 -2.32
C HIS A 38 10.54 -5.62 -3.38
N ILE A 39 9.94 -5.44 -4.56
CA ILE A 39 10.25 -6.25 -5.73
C ILE A 39 11.63 -5.83 -6.24
N ARG A 40 11.85 -4.53 -6.31
CA ARG A 40 13.12 -3.87 -6.64
C ARG A 40 13.04 -2.42 -6.23
N GLN A 41 14.13 -1.68 -6.30
CA GLN A 41 14.03 -0.24 -6.15
C GLN A 41 13.08 0.33 -7.20
N GLY A 42 12.11 1.11 -6.78
CA GLY A 42 11.08 1.68 -7.64
C GLY A 42 9.84 0.84 -7.83
N LYS A 43 9.77 -0.35 -7.22
CA LYS A 43 8.55 -1.18 -7.25
C LYS A 43 8.39 -1.99 -5.97
N MET A 44 7.24 -1.84 -5.34
CA MET A 44 6.86 -2.61 -4.15
C MET A 44 5.51 -3.27 -4.35
N ILE A 45 5.25 -4.31 -3.57
CA ILE A 45 4.00 -5.07 -3.57
C ILE A 45 3.51 -5.21 -2.13
N PHE A 46 2.19 -5.18 -1.95
CA PHE A 46 1.58 -5.59 -0.70
C PHE A 46 0.54 -6.68 -0.93
N ILE A 47 0.31 -7.48 0.09
CA ILE A 47 -0.83 -8.38 0.17
C ILE A 47 -1.46 -8.22 1.55
N ALA A 48 -2.78 -8.12 1.60
CA ALA A 48 -3.48 -7.77 2.82
C ALA A 48 -4.79 -8.53 2.97
N ASN A 49 -5.18 -8.75 4.21
CA ASN A 49 -6.54 -9.13 4.54
C ASN A 49 -7.27 -7.91 5.11
N VAL A 50 -8.00 -7.23 4.25
CA VAL A 50 -8.72 -6.01 4.59
C VAL A 50 -10.03 -6.37 5.27
N THR A 51 -10.24 -5.82 6.47
CA THR A 51 -11.45 -6.04 7.28
C THR A 51 -12.41 -4.84 7.23
N ASP A 52 -11.92 -3.65 6.88
CA ASP A 52 -12.71 -2.45 6.70
C ASP A 52 -12.28 -1.76 5.41
N GLU A 53 -13.01 -2.04 4.33
CA GLU A 53 -12.68 -1.52 3.00
C GLU A 53 -12.75 0.00 2.92
N GLU A 54 -13.75 0.64 3.55
CA GLU A 54 -13.88 2.10 3.51
C GLU A 54 -12.66 2.78 4.12
N LYS A 55 -12.21 2.31 5.29
CA LYS A 55 -11.00 2.83 5.93
C LYS A 55 -9.76 2.55 5.09
N PHE A 56 -9.69 1.38 4.47
CA PHE A 56 -8.56 1.02 3.63
C PHE A 56 -8.48 1.95 2.41
N TYR A 57 -9.58 2.15 1.70
CA TYR A 57 -9.61 3.06 0.54
C TYR A 57 -9.31 4.50 0.93
N ALA A 58 -9.76 4.93 2.11
CA ALA A 58 -9.50 6.29 2.61
C ALA A 58 -8.00 6.58 2.78
N LEU A 59 -7.17 5.55 3.02
CA LEU A 59 -5.72 5.74 3.13
C LEU A 59 -5.10 6.17 1.81
N PHE A 60 -5.62 5.70 0.68
CA PHE A 60 -5.15 6.12 -0.65
C PHE A 60 -5.56 7.57 -0.97
N GLU A 61 -6.65 8.05 -0.35
CA GLU A 61 -7.13 9.42 -0.48
C GLU A 61 -6.55 10.38 0.57
N ASP A 62 -5.81 9.87 1.55
CA ASP A 62 -5.15 10.67 2.58
C ASP A 62 -4.12 11.61 1.92
N GLN A 63 -4.04 12.85 2.43
CA GLN A 63 -3.14 13.85 1.87
C GLN A 63 -1.67 13.40 1.91
N ARG A 64 -1.27 12.66 2.95
CA ARG A 64 0.08 12.11 3.05
C ARG A 64 0.41 11.17 1.89
N SER A 65 -0.57 10.34 1.49
CA SER A 65 -0.44 9.43 0.36
C SER A 65 -0.33 10.21 -0.96
N LYS A 66 -1.19 11.20 -1.14
CA LYS A 66 -1.19 12.05 -2.34
C LYS A 66 0.10 12.82 -2.48
N ASP A 67 0.61 13.38 -1.39
CA ASP A 67 1.87 14.13 -1.38
C ASP A 67 3.06 13.23 -1.72
N TRP A 68 3.11 12.03 -1.13
CA TRP A 68 4.17 11.07 -1.42
C TRP A 68 4.12 10.62 -2.89
N ASN A 69 2.93 10.31 -3.39
CA ASN A 69 2.75 9.90 -4.79
C ASN A 69 3.16 11.01 -5.77
N ALA A 70 2.83 12.26 -5.46
CA ALA A 70 3.24 13.39 -6.28
C ALA A 70 4.76 13.59 -6.26
N LYS A 71 5.37 13.49 -5.09
CA LYS A 71 6.82 13.66 -4.91
C LYS A 71 7.63 12.62 -5.68
N PHE A 72 7.17 11.38 -5.67
CA PHE A 72 7.90 10.26 -6.27
C PHE A 72 7.30 9.77 -7.59
N ASN A 73 6.36 10.53 -8.15
CA ASN A 73 5.66 10.15 -9.38
C ASN A 73 5.13 8.72 -9.32
N ALA A 74 4.52 8.38 -8.19
CA ALA A 74 4.09 7.02 -7.90
C ALA A 74 2.77 6.68 -8.56
N LYS A 75 2.63 5.40 -8.92
CA LYS A 75 1.38 4.83 -9.45
C LYS A 75 1.05 3.58 -8.66
N ASP A 76 -0.17 3.55 -8.14
CA ASP A 76 -0.72 2.41 -7.41
C ASP A 76 -1.68 1.63 -8.28
N GLU A 77 -1.58 0.31 -8.21
CA GLU A 77 -2.58 -0.60 -8.75
C GLU A 77 -2.95 -1.59 -7.65
N ALA A 78 -4.24 -1.89 -7.52
CA ALA A 78 -4.70 -2.83 -6.52
C ALA A 78 -5.85 -3.67 -7.06
N TRP A 79 -5.93 -4.92 -6.59
CA TRP A 79 -6.93 -5.89 -6.99
C TRP A 79 -7.53 -6.55 -5.77
N LYS A 80 -8.82 -6.84 -5.85
CA LYS A 80 -9.45 -7.79 -4.94
C LYS A 80 -9.16 -9.21 -5.42
N LEU A 81 -8.81 -10.08 -4.47
CA LEU A 81 -8.53 -11.47 -4.77
C LEU A 81 -9.76 -12.32 -4.48
N GLU A 82 -10.04 -13.25 -5.39
CA GLU A 82 -11.08 -14.24 -5.24
C GLU A 82 -10.46 -15.60 -4.97
N LYS A 83 -10.86 -16.23 -3.89
CA LYS A 83 -10.36 -17.57 -3.53
C LYS A 83 -11.04 -18.62 -4.43
N ILE A 84 -10.24 -19.37 -5.17
CA ILE A 84 -10.72 -20.40 -6.10
C ILE A 84 -10.50 -21.84 -5.60
N MET A 85 -9.81 -22.00 -4.48
CA MET A 85 -9.57 -23.32 -3.87
C MET A 85 -9.83 -23.28 -2.37
#